data_48434a7b7918a2e2b67aeb5d0147db41
#
_entry.id   48434a7b7918a2e2b67aeb5d0147db41
#
_cell.length_a   1.000
_cell.length_b   1.000
_cell.length_c   1.000
_cell.angle_alpha   90.00
_cell.angle_beta   90.00
_cell.angle_gamma   90.00
#
_symmetry.space_group_name_H-M   'P 1'
#
loop_
_entity.id
_entity.type
_entity.pdbx_description
1 polymer ?
#
loop_
_entity_poly.entity_id
_entity_poly.type
_entity_poly.pdbx_seq_one_letter_code
_entity_poly.pdbx_strand_id
1 'polypeptide(L)'
;NPEYPTPIFEIHGTNDNVTWWEGDPQDLGGWGPYVGIDDIIQLWRTINLTETVVYDTLLDINQADGSYVATEKYQDGEDDNEVWLFKVIGGGHDWPGAFGNMDINASELVWEFFDRFSKSYTIGDVDYDGHININDILFISNAIDDELSYNFLFDYNNDNAINENDIYSIIATIFGLGL
;
A
#
# COMPACT_ATOMS: atom_id res chain seq x y z
N ASN A 1 -8.48 9.17 -11.40
CA ASN A 1 -7.03 9.13 -11.15
C ASN A 1 -6.80 9.15 -9.65
N PRO A 2 -5.84 8.39 -9.12
CA PRO A 2 -5.41 8.51 -7.72
C PRO A 2 -4.93 9.95 -7.45
N GLU A 3 -5.25 10.47 -6.27
CA GLU A 3 -4.94 11.86 -5.91
C GLU A 3 -3.79 11.95 -4.90
N TYR A 4 -3.46 10.85 -4.24
CA TYR A 4 -2.49 10.83 -3.13
C TYR A 4 -1.36 9.83 -3.38
N PRO A 5 -0.11 10.16 -2.98
CA PRO A 5 0.99 9.23 -2.94
C PRO A 5 0.62 7.97 -2.15
N THR A 6 0.94 6.81 -2.72
CA THR A 6 0.57 5.52 -2.14
C THR A 6 1.64 4.48 -2.50
N PRO A 7 2.14 3.69 -1.54
CA PRO A 7 3.05 2.59 -1.84
C PRO A 7 2.40 1.59 -2.78
N ILE A 8 3.11 1.18 -3.83
CA ILE A 8 2.59 0.26 -4.85
C ILE A 8 3.52 -0.94 -4.99
N PHE A 9 2.92 -2.12 -5.01
CA PHE A 9 3.59 -3.38 -5.29
C PHE A 9 2.88 -4.13 -6.41
N GLU A 10 3.59 -4.40 -7.49
CA GLU A 10 3.12 -5.12 -8.66
C GLU A 10 3.98 -6.35 -8.92
N ILE A 11 3.36 -7.51 -9.09
CA ILE A 11 3.99 -8.74 -9.59
C ILE A 11 3.22 -9.17 -10.83
N HIS A 12 3.88 -9.26 -11.98
CA HIS A 12 3.20 -9.59 -13.23
C HIS A 12 4.04 -10.45 -14.16
N GLY A 13 3.41 -11.45 -14.78
CA GLY A 13 4.01 -12.29 -15.81
C GLY A 13 4.03 -11.60 -17.18
N THR A 14 5.19 -11.57 -17.84
CA THR A 14 5.28 -10.91 -19.16
C THR A 14 4.56 -11.68 -20.28
N ASN A 15 4.24 -12.97 -20.04
CA ASN A 15 3.45 -13.82 -20.94
C ASN A 15 2.05 -14.10 -20.39
N ASP A 16 1.55 -13.24 -19.48
CA ASP A 16 0.19 -13.34 -18.98
C ASP A 16 -0.80 -13.21 -20.14
N ASN A 17 -1.62 -14.23 -20.32
CA ASN A 17 -2.61 -14.32 -21.41
C ASN A 17 -4.04 -14.02 -20.93
N VAL A 18 -4.21 -13.63 -19.67
CA VAL A 18 -5.48 -13.22 -19.06
C VAL A 18 -5.49 -11.72 -18.88
N THR A 19 -4.53 -11.17 -18.13
CA THR A 19 -4.27 -9.76 -17.98
C THR A 19 -2.95 -9.42 -18.67
N TRP A 20 -3.02 -8.86 -19.87
CA TRP A 20 -1.86 -8.69 -20.73
C TRP A 20 -0.91 -7.61 -20.23
N TRP A 21 0.39 -7.86 -20.36
CA TRP A 21 1.44 -6.89 -20.00
C TRP A 21 1.23 -5.52 -20.66
N GLU A 22 0.90 -5.51 -21.96
CA GLU A 22 0.69 -4.29 -22.75
C GLU A 22 -0.68 -3.62 -22.48
N GLY A 23 -1.53 -4.24 -21.64
CA GLY A 23 -2.88 -3.79 -21.42
C GLY A 23 -3.86 -4.18 -22.51
N ASP A 24 -5.12 -3.82 -22.33
CA ASP A 24 -6.20 -4.06 -23.30
C ASP A 24 -7.12 -2.84 -23.43
N PRO A 25 -6.67 -1.75 -24.06
CA PRO A 25 -7.47 -0.55 -24.19
C PRO A 25 -8.72 -0.72 -25.08
N GLN A 26 -8.82 -1.82 -25.82
CA GLN A 26 -9.92 -2.11 -26.72
C GLN A 26 -10.89 -3.18 -26.15
N ASP A 27 -10.65 -3.68 -24.96
CA ASP A 27 -11.46 -4.71 -24.30
C ASP A 27 -11.61 -6.00 -25.15
N LEU A 28 -10.53 -6.45 -25.76
CA LEU A 28 -10.54 -7.68 -26.58
C LEU A 28 -10.62 -8.94 -25.71
N GLY A 29 -10.12 -8.87 -24.48
CA GLY A 29 -10.19 -9.93 -23.48
C GLY A 29 -11.54 -10.03 -22.75
N GLY A 30 -12.38 -8.97 -22.79
CA GLY A 30 -13.70 -8.93 -22.18
C GLY A 30 -13.70 -8.67 -20.66
N TRP A 31 -12.60 -8.10 -20.12
CA TRP A 31 -12.47 -7.72 -18.70
C TRP A 31 -12.70 -6.23 -18.45
N GLY A 32 -13.03 -5.46 -19.47
CA GLY A 32 -13.03 -4.01 -19.50
C GLY A 32 -11.68 -3.44 -19.98
N PRO A 33 -11.66 -2.20 -20.51
CA PRO A 33 -10.43 -1.58 -20.98
C PRO A 33 -9.46 -1.30 -19.83
N TYR A 34 -8.18 -1.61 -20.01
CA TYR A 34 -7.12 -1.30 -19.05
C TYR A 34 -5.81 -0.97 -19.77
N VAL A 35 -4.94 -0.20 -19.08
CA VAL A 35 -3.63 0.20 -19.56
C VAL A 35 -2.57 -0.87 -19.25
N GLY A 36 -1.43 -0.82 -19.93
CA GLY A 36 -0.32 -1.74 -19.71
C GLY A 36 0.39 -1.53 -18.36
N ILE A 37 1.13 -2.55 -17.94
CA ILE A 37 1.87 -2.52 -16.66
C ILE A 37 2.89 -1.39 -16.63
N ASP A 38 3.64 -1.17 -17.70
CA ASP A 38 4.63 -0.08 -17.75
C ASP A 38 3.97 1.31 -17.59
N ASP A 39 2.76 1.51 -18.15
CA ASP A 39 2.00 2.75 -18.00
C ASP A 39 1.48 2.93 -16.56
N ILE A 40 1.02 1.85 -15.91
CA ILE A 40 0.59 1.86 -14.50
C ILE A 40 1.77 2.23 -13.59
N ILE A 41 2.93 1.60 -13.80
CA ILE A 41 4.14 1.91 -13.03
C ILE A 41 4.57 3.36 -13.24
N GLN A 42 4.56 3.85 -14.48
CA GLN A 42 4.91 5.24 -14.76
C GLN A 42 3.93 6.24 -14.12
N LEU A 43 2.64 5.92 -14.09
CA LEU A 43 1.62 6.73 -13.41
C LEU A 43 1.93 6.84 -11.91
N TRP A 44 2.15 5.71 -11.23
CA TRP A 44 2.41 5.70 -9.80
C TRP A 44 3.74 6.33 -9.41
N ARG A 45 4.78 6.17 -10.23
CA ARG A 45 6.04 6.88 -10.06
C ARG A 45 5.85 8.39 -10.09
N THR A 46 5.00 8.86 -11.01
CA THR A 46 4.70 10.29 -11.15
C THR A 46 3.91 10.82 -9.95
N ILE A 47 2.93 10.06 -9.46
CA ILE A 47 2.12 10.43 -8.29
C ILE A 47 2.96 10.42 -7.02
N ASN A 48 3.79 9.39 -6.84
CA ASN A 48 4.64 9.23 -5.67
C ASN A 48 5.92 10.09 -5.72
N LEU A 49 6.19 10.78 -6.83
CA LEU A 49 7.40 11.61 -7.02
C LEU A 49 8.70 10.83 -6.77
N THR A 50 8.76 9.54 -7.13
CA THR A 50 9.95 8.72 -6.90
C THR A 50 11.14 9.22 -7.72
N GLU A 51 12.31 9.38 -7.09
CA GLU A 51 13.50 9.98 -7.70
C GLU A 51 14.54 8.95 -8.13
N THR A 52 14.69 7.87 -7.38
CA THR A 52 15.70 6.85 -7.65
C THR A 52 15.08 5.53 -8.11
N VAL A 53 15.87 4.71 -8.79
CA VAL A 53 15.46 3.36 -9.18
C VAL A 53 16.59 2.37 -8.98
N VAL A 54 16.25 1.21 -8.43
CA VAL A 54 17.15 0.06 -8.28
C VAL A 54 16.63 -1.07 -9.17
N TYR A 55 17.47 -1.51 -10.09
CA TYR A 55 17.21 -2.68 -10.94
C TYR A 55 17.97 -3.88 -10.40
N ASP A 56 17.34 -5.04 -10.39
CA ASP A 56 17.98 -6.31 -10.07
C ASP A 56 17.38 -7.46 -10.90
N THR A 57 18.14 -8.54 -11.02
CA THR A 57 17.66 -9.82 -11.56
C THR A 57 17.91 -10.88 -10.51
N LEU A 58 16.84 -11.45 -10.00
CA LEU A 58 16.92 -12.45 -8.95
C LEU A 58 17.50 -13.77 -9.48
N LEU A 59 18.02 -14.58 -8.55
CA LEU A 59 18.54 -15.90 -8.89
C LEU A 59 17.39 -16.78 -9.44
N ASP A 60 17.56 -17.28 -10.65
CA ASP A 60 16.70 -18.31 -11.25
C ASP A 60 17.00 -19.65 -10.57
N ILE A 61 16.19 -19.98 -9.56
CA ILE A 61 16.35 -21.18 -8.72
C ILE A 61 15.77 -22.41 -9.45
N ASN A 62 14.71 -22.22 -10.21
CA ASN A 62 14.02 -23.30 -10.93
C ASN A 62 13.99 -23.07 -12.44
N GLN A 63 15.12 -23.23 -13.10
CA GLN A 63 15.25 -23.06 -14.55
C GLN A 63 14.29 -23.94 -15.39
N ALA A 64 13.60 -24.90 -14.76
CA ALA A 64 12.68 -25.79 -15.45
C ALA A 64 11.29 -25.18 -15.68
N ASP A 65 10.92 -24.12 -14.98
CA ASP A 65 9.63 -23.44 -15.15
C ASP A 65 9.63 -22.47 -16.35
N GLY A 66 10.80 -22.16 -16.92
CA GLY A 66 10.95 -21.34 -18.11
C GLY A 66 10.73 -19.84 -17.86
N SER A 67 10.84 -19.41 -16.60
CA SER A 67 10.68 -18.03 -16.20
C SER A 67 11.78 -17.60 -15.23
N TYR A 68 11.98 -16.28 -15.07
CA TYR A 68 12.85 -15.70 -14.07
C TYR A 68 12.34 -14.31 -13.65
N VAL A 69 12.82 -13.75 -12.55
CA VAL A 69 12.32 -12.50 -12.00
C VAL A 69 13.34 -11.37 -12.15
N ALA A 70 12.94 -10.30 -12.81
CA ALA A 70 13.62 -9.00 -12.80
C ALA A 70 12.82 -8.00 -11.95
N THR A 71 13.51 -7.17 -11.18
CA THR A 71 12.87 -6.21 -10.29
C THR A 71 13.24 -4.78 -10.63
N GLU A 72 12.29 -3.89 -10.43
CA GLU A 72 12.46 -2.45 -10.46
C GLU A 72 11.85 -1.88 -9.18
N LYS A 73 12.68 -1.27 -8.32
CA LYS A 73 12.22 -0.60 -7.10
C LYS A 73 12.48 0.88 -7.24
N TYR A 74 11.41 1.65 -7.38
CA TYR A 74 11.45 3.10 -7.46
C TYR A 74 11.22 3.66 -6.06
N GLN A 75 12.18 4.46 -5.59
CA GLN A 75 12.36 4.87 -4.20
C GLN A 75 12.43 6.39 -4.07
N ASP A 76 12.59 6.86 -2.82
CA ASP A 76 12.71 8.27 -2.48
C ASP A 76 11.51 9.11 -2.96
N GLY A 77 10.31 8.53 -2.89
CA GLY A 77 9.07 9.22 -3.18
C GLY A 77 8.55 10.07 -2.03
N GLU A 78 7.50 10.86 -2.27
CA GLU A 78 6.84 11.65 -1.23
C GLU A 78 6.33 10.73 -0.11
N ASP A 79 6.51 11.15 1.15
CA ASP A 79 6.20 10.37 2.36
C ASP A 79 6.88 8.98 2.41
N ASP A 80 8.11 8.89 1.87
CA ASP A 80 8.88 7.64 1.76
C ASP A 80 8.17 6.53 0.96
N ASN A 81 7.19 6.89 0.12
CA ASN A 81 6.50 5.94 -0.73
C ASN A 81 7.42 5.38 -1.82
N GLU A 82 7.24 4.10 -2.10
CA GLU A 82 7.96 3.39 -3.16
C GLU A 82 6.99 2.73 -4.13
N VAL A 83 7.48 2.45 -5.34
CA VAL A 83 6.79 1.64 -6.35
C VAL A 83 7.68 0.45 -6.68
N TRP A 84 7.22 -0.75 -6.37
CA TRP A 84 7.94 -1.98 -6.64
C TRP A 84 7.28 -2.75 -7.79
N LEU A 85 8.06 -3.12 -8.77
CA LEU A 85 7.66 -3.98 -9.87
C LEU A 85 8.52 -5.24 -9.89
N PHE A 86 7.89 -6.40 -9.80
CA PHE A 86 8.50 -7.71 -9.99
C PHE A 86 8.01 -8.28 -11.33
N LYS A 87 8.86 -8.20 -12.35
CA LYS A 87 8.58 -8.74 -13.69
C LYS A 87 8.92 -10.21 -13.71
N VAL A 88 7.93 -11.07 -13.83
CA VAL A 88 8.16 -12.51 -14.06
C VAL A 88 8.33 -12.72 -15.56
N ILE A 89 9.57 -12.66 -16.01
CA ILE A 89 9.91 -12.80 -17.43
C ILE A 89 9.60 -14.23 -17.88
N GLY A 90 8.73 -14.36 -18.89
CA GLY A 90 8.24 -15.67 -19.36
C GLY A 90 7.07 -16.23 -18.54
N GLY A 91 6.76 -15.64 -17.36
CA GLY A 91 5.65 -16.06 -16.51
C GLY A 91 4.29 -15.74 -17.10
N GLY A 92 3.29 -16.56 -16.74
CA GLY A 92 1.89 -16.45 -17.16
C GLY A 92 1.02 -15.77 -16.10
N HIS A 93 -0.29 -16.10 -16.12
CA HIS A 93 -1.26 -15.67 -15.12
C HIS A 93 -1.16 -16.55 -13.88
N ASP A 94 -0.13 -16.35 -13.09
CA ASP A 94 0.30 -17.26 -12.04
C ASP A 94 0.40 -16.54 -10.70
N TRP A 95 0.52 -17.32 -9.62
CA TRP A 95 0.88 -16.84 -8.29
C TRP A 95 2.25 -17.39 -7.91
N PRO A 96 3.35 -16.63 -8.14
CA PRO A 96 4.71 -17.11 -7.93
C PRO A 96 4.93 -17.69 -6.53
N GLY A 97 5.60 -18.83 -6.47
CA GLY A 97 5.81 -19.59 -5.24
C GLY A 97 4.69 -20.58 -4.89
N ALA A 98 3.51 -20.48 -5.52
CA ALA A 98 2.44 -21.47 -5.39
C ALA A 98 2.27 -22.26 -6.69
N PHE A 99 2.33 -21.60 -7.83
CA PHE A 99 2.33 -22.18 -9.19
C PHE A 99 2.93 -21.17 -10.17
N GLY A 100 3.39 -21.65 -11.33
CA GLY A 100 4.13 -20.85 -12.30
C GLY A 100 5.59 -20.65 -11.89
N ASN A 101 6.05 -19.41 -11.78
CA ASN A 101 7.40 -19.10 -11.33
C ASN A 101 7.63 -19.54 -9.88
N MET A 102 8.77 -20.18 -9.63
CA MET A 102 9.15 -20.71 -8.31
C MET A 102 10.41 -20.06 -7.72
N ASP A 103 10.87 -18.96 -8.30
CA ASP A 103 12.06 -18.23 -7.82
C ASP A 103 11.76 -17.29 -6.66
N ILE A 104 10.49 -16.91 -6.53
CA ILE A 104 9.99 -16.05 -5.46
C ILE A 104 8.75 -16.64 -4.81
N ASN A 105 8.44 -16.16 -3.60
CA ASN A 105 7.16 -16.40 -2.94
C ASN A 105 6.37 -15.10 -2.90
N ALA A 106 5.39 -14.95 -3.78
CA ALA A 106 4.59 -13.73 -3.90
C ALA A 106 3.90 -13.35 -2.58
N SER A 107 3.40 -14.34 -1.82
CA SER A 107 2.73 -14.07 -0.54
C SER A 107 3.67 -13.48 0.51
N GLU A 108 4.92 -13.97 0.58
CA GLU A 108 5.94 -13.44 1.50
C GLU A 108 6.36 -12.03 1.10
N LEU A 109 6.57 -11.79 -0.21
CA LEU A 109 6.93 -10.47 -0.72
C LEU A 109 5.82 -9.42 -0.50
N VAL A 110 4.55 -9.80 -0.69
CA VAL A 110 3.40 -8.93 -0.39
C VAL A 110 3.38 -8.59 1.10
N TRP A 111 3.65 -9.57 1.98
CA TRP A 111 3.71 -9.33 3.42
C TRP A 111 4.89 -8.42 3.80
N GLU A 112 6.09 -8.65 3.24
CA GLU A 112 7.27 -7.80 3.44
C GLU A 112 6.97 -6.35 3.03
N PHE A 113 6.31 -6.17 1.89
CA PHE A 113 5.91 -4.85 1.41
C PHE A 113 4.92 -4.17 2.36
N PHE A 114 3.88 -4.86 2.80
CA PHE A 114 2.92 -4.29 3.75
C PHE A 114 3.55 -3.95 5.10
N ASP A 115 4.45 -4.80 5.60
CA ASP A 115 5.16 -4.54 6.86
C ASP A 115 6.03 -3.29 6.75
N ARG A 116 6.73 -3.11 5.62
CA ARG A 116 7.57 -1.94 5.34
C ARG A 116 6.78 -0.62 5.34
N PHE A 117 5.57 -0.63 4.80
CA PHE A 117 4.71 0.55 4.68
C PHE A 117 3.55 0.53 5.69
N SER A 118 3.64 -0.32 6.71
CA SER A 118 2.67 -0.31 7.79
C SER A 118 2.78 1.00 8.55
N LYS A 119 1.66 1.73 8.64
CA LYS A 119 1.60 2.91 9.51
C LYS A 119 1.56 2.45 10.96
N SER A 120 2.42 3.02 11.79
CA SER A 120 2.29 2.89 13.23
C SER A 120 1.08 3.70 13.67
N TYR A 121 0.01 3.03 14.06
CA TYR A 121 -1.17 3.70 14.58
C TYR A 121 -0.95 4.07 16.03
N THR A 122 -1.08 5.35 16.35
CA THR A 122 -1.11 5.85 17.72
C THR A 122 -2.57 6.15 18.08
N ILE A 123 -3.08 5.56 19.17
CA ILE A 123 -4.44 5.88 19.63
C ILE A 123 -4.51 7.37 19.88
N GLY A 124 -5.52 8.05 19.33
CA GLY A 124 -5.69 9.49 19.41
C GLY A 124 -5.10 10.29 18.23
N ASP A 125 -4.26 9.68 17.38
CA ASP A 125 -3.81 10.25 16.11
C ASP A 125 -4.77 9.78 15.02
N VAL A 126 -5.88 10.49 14.86
CA VAL A 126 -6.99 10.06 14.00
C VAL A 126 -6.92 10.62 12.58
N ASP A 127 -6.08 11.64 12.36
CA ASP A 127 -5.79 12.15 11.00
C ASP A 127 -4.52 11.59 10.40
N TYR A 128 -3.80 10.72 11.18
CA TYR A 128 -2.59 10.01 10.76
C TYR A 128 -1.41 10.91 10.41
N ASP A 129 -1.32 12.11 11.04
CA ASP A 129 -0.22 13.04 10.82
C ASP A 129 1.02 12.73 11.70
N GLY A 130 0.94 11.72 12.57
CA GLY A 130 1.98 11.29 13.50
C GLY A 130 2.02 12.10 14.81
N HIS A 131 1.06 13.00 15.01
CA HIS A 131 1.00 13.87 16.18
C HIS A 131 -0.39 13.88 16.78
N ILE A 132 -0.49 13.75 18.11
CA ILE A 132 -1.76 13.94 18.80
C ILE A 132 -1.90 15.45 19.11
N ASN A 133 -2.85 16.12 18.46
CA ASN A 133 -3.02 17.56 18.52
C ASN A 133 -4.49 18.00 18.42
N ILE A 134 -4.74 19.29 18.20
CA ILE A 134 -6.09 19.85 18.15
C ILE A 134 -6.92 19.32 16.95
N ASN A 135 -6.28 18.92 15.86
CA ASN A 135 -6.99 18.40 14.71
C ASN A 135 -7.67 17.07 15.05
N ASP A 136 -6.99 16.20 15.81
CA ASP A 136 -7.55 14.92 16.26
C ASP A 136 -8.78 15.13 17.13
N ILE A 137 -8.75 16.12 18.00
CA ILE A 137 -9.91 16.49 18.83
C ILE A 137 -11.10 16.86 17.94
N LEU A 138 -10.89 17.62 16.85
CA LEU A 138 -11.94 17.98 15.92
C LEU A 138 -12.50 16.77 15.19
N PHE A 139 -11.66 15.83 14.77
CA PHE A 139 -12.10 14.57 14.15
C PHE A 139 -12.93 13.72 15.12
N ILE A 140 -12.48 13.55 16.37
CA ILE A 140 -13.22 12.80 17.39
C ILE A 140 -14.55 13.48 17.72
N SER A 141 -14.57 14.83 17.85
CA SER A 141 -15.79 15.58 18.08
C SER A 141 -16.83 15.38 16.97
N ASN A 142 -16.39 15.44 15.70
CA ASN A 142 -17.26 15.16 14.57
C ASN A 142 -17.77 13.70 14.56
N ALA A 143 -16.93 12.75 14.92
CA ALA A 143 -17.30 11.34 15.00
C ALA A 143 -18.37 11.10 16.07
N ILE A 144 -18.34 11.80 17.20
CA ILE A 144 -19.34 11.76 18.26
C ILE A 144 -20.65 12.36 17.75
N ASP A 145 -20.60 13.53 17.12
CA ASP A 145 -21.79 14.24 16.60
C ASP A 145 -22.50 13.46 15.48
N ASP A 146 -21.72 12.76 14.64
CA ASP A 146 -22.24 11.97 13.52
C ASP A 146 -22.63 10.54 13.92
N GLU A 147 -22.51 10.15 15.19
CA GLU A 147 -22.78 8.81 15.71
C GLU A 147 -22.07 7.71 14.89
N LEU A 148 -20.80 7.94 14.51
CA LEU A 148 -20.03 7.01 13.72
C LEU A 148 -19.81 5.69 14.45
N SER A 149 -19.69 4.60 13.69
CA SER A 149 -19.39 3.28 14.23
C SER A 149 -18.05 3.28 14.96
N TYR A 150 -17.95 2.47 16.04
CA TYR A 150 -16.75 2.37 16.88
C TYR A 150 -15.47 2.16 16.05
N ASN A 151 -14.46 2.99 16.29
CA ASN A 151 -13.11 2.85 15.79
C ASN A 151 -12.15 3.06 16.96
N PHE A 152 -11.30 2.08 17.22
CA PHE A 152 -10.38 2.08 18.37
C PHE A 152 -9.40 3.27 18.42
N LEU A 153 -9.13 3.91 17.29
CA LEU A 153 -8.26 5.09 17.24
C LEU A 153 -8.88 6.31 17.89
N PHE A 154 -10.21 6.38 17.93
CA PHE A 154 -10.97 7.46 18.54
C PHE A 154 -11.21 7.25 20.05
N ASP A 155 -11.07 6.00 20.52
CA ASP A 155 -11.21 5.61 21.93
C ASP A 155 -9.86 5.82 22.64
N TYR A 156 -9.55 7.10 22.93
CA TYR A 156 -8.24 7.46 23.46
C TYR A 156 -8.04 7.00 24.89
N ASN A 157 -9.09 6.98 25.72
CA ASN A 157 -9.05 6.54 27.09
C ASN A 157 -9.20 5.02 27.25
N ASN A 158 -9.47 4.30 26.13
CA ASN A 158 -9.62 2.85 26.04
C ASN A 158 -10.73 2.29 26.95
N ASP A 159 -11.87 3.00 27.01
CA ASP A 159 -13.04 2.57 27.79
C ASP A 159 -14.10 1.82 26.96
N ASN A 160 -13.82 1.56 25.68
CA ASN A 160 -14.65 0.95 24.65
C ASN A 160 -15.86 1.80 24.23
N ALA A 161 -15.79 3.10 24.42
CA ALA A 161 -16.79 4.04 23.96
C ALA A 161 -16.12 5.27 23.35
N ILE A 162 -16.65 5.79 22.26
CA ILE A 162 -16.19 7.07 21.67
C ILE A 162 -17.14 8.15 22.19
N ASN A 163 -16.60 9.01 23.03
CA ASN A 163 -17.40 10.05 23.69
C ASN A 163 -16.51 11.24 24.15
N GLU A 164 -17.10 12.21 24.84
CA GLU A 164 -16.40 13.40 25.31
C GLU A 164 -15.23 13.11 26.26
N ASN A 165 -15.20 11.95 26.93
CA ASN A 165 -14.10 11.57 27.80
C ASN A 165 -12.79 11.33 27.02
N ASP A 166 -12.88 10.89 25.77
CA ASP A 166 -11.71 10.75 24.90
C ASP A 166 -11.11 12.11 24.58
N ILE A 167 -11.97 13.08 24.27
CA ILE A 167 -11.57 14.48 24.05
C ILE A 167 -10.89 15.04 25.29
N TYR A 168 -11.46 14.86 26.48
CA TYR A 168 -10.86 15.35 27.73
C TYR A 168 -9.50 14.70 28.00
N SER A 169 -9.37 13.42 27.70
CA SER A 169 -8.12 12.67 27.88
C SER A 169 -7.02 13.14 26.92
N ILE A 170 -7.35 13.43 25.65
CA ILE A 170 -6.41 14.03 24.69
C ILE A 170 -5.99 15.44 25.15
N ILE A 171 -6.94 16.28 25.55
CA ILE A 171 -6.66 17.63 26.06
C ILE A 171 -5.69 17.55 27.24
N ALA A 172 -5.95 16.66 28.19
CA ALA A 172 -5.07 16.48 29.34
C ALA A 172 -3.65 16.10 28.93
N THR A 173 -3.51 15.23 27.94
CA THR A 173 -2.21 14.82 27.40
C THR A 173 -1.48 15.98 26.71
N ILE A 174 -2.15 16.71 25.82
CA ILE A 174 -1.57 17.84 25.08
C ILE A 174 -1.07 18.93 26.03
N PHE A 175 -1.82 19.23 27.09
CA PHE A 175 -1.50 20.30 28.03
C PHE A 175 -0.76 19.82 29.29
N GLY A 176 -0.43 18.52 29.40
CA GLY A 176 0.26 17.97 30.57
C GLY A 176 -0.56 18.07 31.86
N LEU A 177 -1.89 18.02 31.75
CA LEU A 177 -2.80 18.05 32.88
C LEU A 177 -2.90 16.63 33.41
N GLY A 178 -2.30 16.34 34.57
CA GLY A 178 -2.50 15.03 35.22
C GLY A 178 -3.98 14.87 35.62
N LEU A 179 -4.66 13.88 35.00
CA LEU A 179 -5.98 13.40 35.42
C LEU A 179 -5.82 12.26 36.43
#